data_be33440ebd35b3101bdc0543c579e8fb
#
_entry.id   be33440ebd35b3101bdc0543c579e8fb
#
_cell.length_a   1.000
_cell.length_b   1.000
_cell.length_c   1.000
_cell.angle_alpha   90.00
_cell.angle_beta   90.00
_cell.angle_gamma   90.00
#
_symmetry.space_group_name_H-M   'P 1'
#
loop_
_entity.id
_entity.type
_entity.pdbx_description
1 polymer ?
#
loop_
_entity_poly.entity_id
_entity_poly.type
_entity_poly.pdbx_seq_one_letter_code
_entity_poly.pdbx_strand_id
1 'polypeptide(L)'
;MVMTDPIADMLTRIRNANTVRHDKLEVPGSTIKKEIAEILKREGFVRDVEYIEDSKQGMIRIFLKYGSNNERVITGLKRISKPGLRVYAKSTELPRVLGGLGIALVSTSKGILTDKEARQQKVGGEVLAYVW
;
A
#
# COMPACT_ATOMS: atom_id res chain seq x y z
N MET A 1 21.54 -16.10 3.27
CA MET A 1 21.06 -14.75 3.56
C MET A 1 19.54 -14.71 3.49
N VAL A 2 18.90 -14.18 4.51
CA VAL A 2 17.46 -14.03 4.53
C VAL A 2 17.12 -12.65 3.96
N MET A 3 16.37 -12.63 2.87
CA MET A 3 15.87 -11.37 2.32
C MET A 3 14.58 -10.99 3.02
N THR A 4 14.50 -9.76 3.51
CA THR A 4 13.30 -9.24 4.16
C THR A 4 12.53 -8.35 3.18
N ASP A 5 11.21 -8.37 3.29
CA ASP A 5 10.34 -7.52 2.49
C ASP A 5 9.32 -6.86 3.42
N PRO A 6 9.67 -5.69 3.98
CA PRO A 6 8.78 -4.99 4.91
C PRO A 6 7.44 -4.60 4.27
N ILE A 7 7.44 -4.32 2.96
CA ILE A 7 6.20 -3.98 2.25
C ILE A 7 5.30 -5.20 2.17
N ALA A 8 5.85 -6.36 1.82
CA ALA A 8 5.07 -7.60 1.76
C ALA A 8 4.51 -7.95 3.14
N ASP A 9 5.30 -7.74 4.21
CA ASP A 9 4.84 -7.98 5.56
C ASP A 9 3.65 -7.07 5.91
N MET A 10 3.75 -5.79 5.58
CA MET A 10 2.67 -4.83 5.80
C MET A 10 1.40 -5.25 5.06
N LEU A 11 1.52 -5.62 3.78
CA LEU A 11 0.37 -6.05 2.98
C LEU A 11 -0.26 -7.33 3.55
N THR A 12 0.56 -8.26 4.02
CA THR A 12 0.09 -9.50 4.63
C THR A 12 -0.68 -9.22 5.91
N ARG A 13 -0.17 -8.32 6.76
CA ARG A 13 -0.86 -7.93 8.00
C ARG A 13 -2.21 -7.29 7.70
N ILE A 14 -2.27 -6.42 6.69
CA ILE A 14 -3.52 -5.80 6.26
C ILE A 14 -4.48 -6.86 5.74
N ARG A 15 -4.00 -7.76 4.89
CA ARG A 15 -4.81 -8.85 4.32
C ARG A 15 -5.40 -9.73 5.41
N ASN A 16 -4.58 -10.15 6.37
CA ASN A 16 -5.04 -11.03 7.44
C ASN A 16 -6.09 -10.35 8.33
N ALA A 17 -5.83 -9.11 8.75
CA ALA A 17 -6.78 -8.35 9.55
C ALA A 17 -8.09 -8.12 8.80
N ASN A 18 -8.01 -7.84 7.50
CA ASN A 18 -9.17 -7.61 6.64
C ASN A 18 -10.02 -8.88 6.49
N THR A 19 -9.36 -10.04 6.38
CA THR A 19 -10.05 -11.33 6.23
C THR A 19 -10.90 -11.67 7.46
N VAL A 20 -10.36 -11.42 8.65
CA VAL A 20 -11.09 -11.71 9.92
C VAL A 20 -11.88 -10.50 10.42
N ARG A 21 -11.92 -9.43 9.65
CA ARG A 21 -12.68 -8.20 9.93
C ARG A 21 -12.30 -7.52 11.23
N HIS A 22 -11.01 -7.45 11.51
CA HIS A 22 -10.51 -6.62 12.60
C HIS A 22 -10.76 -5.15 12.31
N ASP A 23 -11.00 -4.33 13.33
CA ASP A 23 -11.17 -2.89 13.17
C ASP A 23 -9.87 -2.21 12.80
N LYS A 24 -8.78 -2.71 13.37
CA LYS A 24 -7.47 -2.06 13.20
C LYS A 24 -6.35 -3.08 13.27
N LEU A 25 -5.18 -2.65 12.82
CA LEU A 25 -3.95 -3.42 12.94
C LEU A 25 -2.79 -2.45 13.17
N GLU A 26 -1.66 -2.99 13.59
CA GLU A 26 -0.45 -2.21 13.81
C GLU A 26 0.71 -2.83 13.05
N VAL A 27 1.55 -1.98 12.47
CA VAL A 27 2.79 -2.40 11.81
C VAL A 27 3.93 -1.53 12.28
N PRO A 28 5.18 -2.06 12.33
CA PRO A 28 6.34 -1.24 12.64
C PRO A 28 6.46 -0.10 11.63
N GLY A 29 6.86 1.09 12.11
CA GLY A 29 6.93 2.27 11.27
C GLY A 29 8.15 2.33 10.37
N SER A 30 8.00 3.01 9.23
CA SER A 30 9.09 3.43 8.35
C SER A 30 8.53 4.50 7.42
N THR A 31 9.40 5.27 6.78
CA THR A 31 8.98 6.31 5.87
C THR A 31 8.13 5.76 4.73
N ILE A 32 8.58 4.67 4.10
CA ILE A 32 7.86 4.03 3.00
C ILE A 32 6.48 3.54 3.44
N LYS A 33 6.41 2.87 4.58
CA LYS A 33 5.14 2.35 5.09
C LYS A 33 4.16 3.47 5.44
N LYS A 34 4.66 4.59 5.98
CA LYS A 34 3.83 5.77 6.25
C LYS A 34 3.25 6.34 4.97
N GLU A 35 4.07 6.45 3.92
CA GLU A 35 3.59 6.94 2.62
C GLU A 35 2.51 6.02 2.04
N ILE A 36 2.73 4.71 2.12
CA ILE A 36 1.74 3.72 1.65
C ILE A 36 0.43 3.86 2.43
N ALA A 37 0.52 3.93 3.76
CA ALA A 37 -0.66 4.05 4.62
C ALA A 37 -1.46 5.32 4.30
N GLU A 38 -0.78 6.45 4.07
CA GLU A 38 -1.43 7.70 3.72
C GLU A 38 -2.16 7.60 2.37
N ILE A 39 -1.55 6.92 1.39
CA ILE A 39 -2.19 6.70 0.10
C ILE A 39 -3.46 5.84 0.27
N LEU A 40 -3.38 4.77 1.05
CA LEU A 40 -4.54 3.90 1.28
C LEU A 40 -5.68 4.67 1.93
N LYS A 41 -5.37 5.57 2.85
CA LYS A 41 -6.38 6.43 3.48
C LYS A 41 -6.96 7.41 2.47
N ARG A 42 -6.11 8.11 1.72
CA ARG A 42 -6.54 9.12 0.75
C ARG A 42 -7.39 8.50 -0.35
N GLU A 43 -7.06 7.29 -0.79
CA GLU A 43 -7.81 6.59 -1.84
C GLU A 43 -9.05 5.86 -1.31
N GLY A 44 -9.30 5.92 -0.01
CA GLY A 44 -10.50 5.34 0.57
C GLY A 44 -10.47 3.86 0.84
N PHE A 45 -9.29 3.23 0.82
CA PHE A 45 -9.15 1.81 1.11
C PHE A 45 -9.14 1.51 2.61
N VAL A 46 -8.68 2.46 3.42
CA VAL A 46 -8.71 2.33 4.88
C VAL A 46 -9.40 3.57 5.46
N ARG A 47 -9.94 3.43 6.68
CA ARG A 47 -10.72 4.47 7.33
C ARG A 47 -9.84 5.59 7.87
N ASP A 48 -8.74 5.22 8.53
CA ASP A 48 -7.84 6.18 9.15
C ASP A 48 -6.48 5.55 9.43
N VAL A 49 -5.50 6.40 9.73
CA VAL A 49 -4.14 5.98 10.06
C VAL A 49 -3.63 6.85 11.20
N GLU A 50 -3.03 6.23 12.20
CA GLU A 50 -2.38 6.93 13.30
C GLU A 50 -0.90 6.54 13.35
N TYR A 51 -0.06 7.51 13.75
CA TYR A 51 1.36 7.29 13.93
C TYR A 51 1.68 7.39 15.41
N ILE A 52 2.26 6.33 15.96
CA ILE A 52 2.60 6.25 17.37
C ILE A 52 4.12 6.26 17.49
N GLU A 53 4.66 7.32 18.10
CA GLU A 53 6.08 7.42 18.31
C GLU A 53 6.51 6.61 19.53
N ASP A 54 7.64 5.95 19.41
CA ASP A 54 8.27 5.25 20.52
C ASP A 54 9.78 5.60 20.51
N SER A 55 10.57 4.88 21.28
CA SER A 55 12.02 5.14 21.36
C SER A 55 12.78 4.59 20.15
N LYS A 56 12.09 3.97 19.18
CA LYS A 56 12.68 3.33 18.00
C LYS A 56 12.06 3.88 16.72
N GLN A 57 11.55 3.01 15.86
CA GLN A 57 10.97 3.40 14.57
C GLN A 57 9.51 3.85 14.64
N GLY A 58 8.86 3.63 15.80
CA GLY A 58 7.44 3.92 15.94
C GLY A 58 6.55 2.82 15.39
N MET A 59 5.26 3.05 15.49
CA MET A 59 4.23 2.13 15.01
C MET A 59 3.23 2.89 14.14
N ILE A 60 2.71 2.22 13.14
CA ILE A 60 1.62 2.74 12.32
C ILE A 60 0.39 1.92 12.67
N ARG A 61 -0.67 2.59 13.12
CA ARG A 61 -1.96 1.95 13.40
C ARG A 61 -2.90 2.27 12.26
N ILE A 62 -3.39 1.23 11.61
CA ILE A 62 -4.26 1.36 10.44
C ILE A 62 -5.66 0.90 10.82
N PHE A 63 -6.65 1.77 10.63
CA PHE A 63 -8.05 1.47 10.89
C PHE A 63 -8.70 1.04 9.59
N LEU A 64 -9.18 -0.20 9.57
CA LEU A 64 -9.77 -0.79 8.37
C LEU A 64 -11.18 -0.25 8.13
N LYS A 65 -11.64 -0.41 6.90
CA LYS A 65 -12.93 0.10 6.45
C LYS A 65 -13.77 -1.05 5.91
N TYR A 66 -15.04 -1.07 6.27
CA TYR A 66 -15.97 -2.08 5.81
C TYR A 66 -17.25 -1.41 5.31
N GLY A 67 -17.96 -2.08 4.41
CA GLY A 67 -19.23 -1.61 3.90
C GLY A 67 -20.38 -1.87 4.87
N SER A 68 -21.59 -1.50 4.45
CA SER A 68 -22.79 -1.52 5.30
C SER A 68 -23.15 -2.92 5.81
N ASN A 69 -22.80 -3.97 5.06
CA ASN A 69 -23.04 -5.36 5.45
C ASN A 69 -21.75 -6.04 5.91
N ASN A 70 -20.84 -5.28 6.51
CA ASN A 70 -19.54 -5.76 6.96
C ASN A 70 -18.71 -6.35 5.80
N GLU A 71 -18.96 -5.90 4.58
CA GLU A 71 -18.22 -6.32 3.40
C GLU A 71 -16.87 -5.63 3.34
N ARG A 72 -15.86 -6.34 2.82
CA ARG A 72 -14.51 -5.80 2.72
C ARG A 72 -14.42 -4.73 1.64
N VAL A 73 -13.83 -3.58 1.99
CA VAL A 73 -13.51 -2.52 1.02
C VAL A 73 -12.26 -2.91 0.24
N ILE A 74 -11.25 -3.43 0.93
CA ILE A 74 -10.07 -3.99 0.25
C ILE A 74 -10.41 -5.41 -0.17
N THR A 75 -10.44 -5.64 -1.48
CA THR A 75 -10.73 -6.96 -2.05
C THR A 75 -9.46 -7.76 -2.27
N GLY A 76 -8.38 -7.10 -2.63
CA GLY A 76 -7.10 -7.77 -2.86
C GLY A 76 -5.91 -6.85 -2.69
N LEU A 77 -4.78 -7.47 -2.38
CA LEU A 77 -3.46 -6.83 -2.23
C LEU A 77 -2.45 -7.77 -2.86
N LYS A 78 -1.63 -7.25 -3.76
CA LYS A 78 -0.62 -8.08 -4.44
C LYS A 78 0.72 -7.36 -4.49
N ARG A 79 1.75 -8.00 -3.94
CA ARG A 79 3.11 -7.51 -4.06
C ARG A 79 3.61 -7.78 -5.48
N ILE A 80 4.13 -6.75 -6.14
CA ILE A 80 4.60 -6.87 -7.54
C ILE A 80 6.12 -6.90 -7.58
N SER A 81 6.79 -5.80 -7.24
CA SER A 81 8.25 -5.75 -7.19
C SER A 81 8.72 -6.37 -5.89
N LYS A 82 9.69 -7.26 -5.95
CA LYS A 82 10.19 -8.00 -4.77
C LYS A 82 11.70 -7.82 -4.68
N PRO A 83 12.29 -8.00 -3.49
CA PRO A 83 13.75 -7.85 -3.34
C PRO A 83 14.57 -8.68 -4.33
N GLY A 84 14.11 -9.88 -4.68
CA GLY A 84 14.80 -10.74 -5.63
C GLY A 84 14.37 -10.57 -7.08
N LEU A 85 13.36 -9.74 -7.34
CA LEU A 85 12.80 -9.55 -8.69
C LEU A 85 12.13 -8.18 -8.76
N ARG A 86 12.91 -7.15 -9.07
CA ARG A 86 12.40 -5.78 -9.17
C ARG A 86 11.63 -5.57 -10.46
N VAL A 87 10.53 -4.82 -10.36
CA VAL A 87 9.66 -4.51 -11.50
C VAL A 87 9.53 -3.00 -11.64
N TYR A 88 9.91 -2.48 -12.80
CA TYR A 88 9.87 -1.05 -13.11
C TYR A 88 8.98 -0.79 -14.31
N ALA A 89 8.39 0.39 -14.38
CA ALA A 89 7.60 0.81 -15.54
C ALA A 89 7.82 2.28 -15.81
N LYS A 90 7.83 2.63 -17.09
CA LYS A 90 7.85 4.03 -17.52
C LYS A 90 6.47 4.63 -17.35
N SER A 91 6.38 5.96 -17.30
CA SER A 91 5.10 6.64 -17.09
C SER A 91 4.04 6.26 -18.12
N THR A 92 4.45 5.92 -19.34
CA THR A 92 3.53 5.53 -20.41
C THR A 92 3.12 4.06 -20.33
N GLU A 93 3.78 3.27 -19.49
CA GLU A 93 3.57 1.82 -19.38
C GLU A 93 3.06 1.40 -18.01
N LEU A 94 2.69 2.36 -17.16
CA LEU A 94 2.21 2.04 -15.81
C LEU A 94 0.91 1.24 -15.88
N PRO A 95 0.83 0.16 -15.10
CA PRO A 95 -0.35 -0.72 -15.16
C PRO A 95 -1.59 -0.03 -14.58
N ARG A 96 -2.74 -0.44 -15.08
CA ARG A 96 -4.03 -0.08 -14.50
C ARG A 96 -4.59 -1.30 -13.79
N VAL A 97 -5.05 -1.11 -12.57
CA VAL A 97 -5.59 -2.21 -11.77
C VAL A 97 -7.11 -2.19 -11.88
N LEU A 98 -7.68 -3.29 -12.36
CA LEU A 98 -9.13 -3.43 -12.59
C LEU A 98 -9.72 -2.24 -13.37
N GLY A 99 -9.08 -1.86 -14.47
CA GLY A 99 -9.57 -0.78 -15.31
C GLY A 99 -9.60 0.59 -14.64
N GLY A 100 -8.85 0.77 -13.55
CA GLY A 100 -8.80 2.02 -12.80
C GLY A 100 -9.58 2.02 -11.50
N LEU A 101 -10.28 0.93 -11.18
CA LEU A 101 -11.00 0.81 -9.90
C LEU A 101 -10.04 0.57 -8.74
N GLY A 102 -8.94 -0.11 -8.98
CA GLY A 102 -7.88 -0.28 -8.02
C GLY A 102 -6.73 0.68 -8.29
N ILE A 103 -5.66 0.56 -7.51
CA ILE A 103 -4.46 1.38 -7.66
C ILE A 103 -3.21 0.52 -7.73
N ALA A 104 -2.20 1.03 -8.41
CA ALA A 104 -0.84 0.52 -8.29
C ALA A 104 -0.05 1.52 -7.45
N LEU A 105 0.73 1.01 -6.50
CA LEU A 105 1.63 1.83 -5.71
C LEU A 105 2.97 1.86 -6.41
N VAL A 106 3.45 3.05 -6.75
CA VAL A 106 4.68 3.23 -7.54
C VAL A 106 5.67 4.08 -6.76
N SER A 107 6.89 3.58 -6.61
CA SER A 107 7.98 4.33 -5.98
C SER A 107 8.68 5.15 -7.05
N THR A 108 8.58 6.47 -6.96
CA THR A 108 9.12 7.39 -7.96
C THR A 108 10.13 8.34 -7.33
N SER A 109 10.79 9.14 -8.15
CA SER A 109 11.68 10.20 -7.67
C SER A 109 10.94 11.26 -6.85
N LYS A 110 9.61 11.29 -6.94
CA LYS A 110 8.77 12.23 -6.20
C LYS A 110 8.04 11.56 -5.03
N GLY A 111 8.53 10.41 -4.57
CA GLY A 111 7.94 9.65 -3.49
C GLY A 111 7.04 8.53 -3.99
N ILE A 112 6.26 7.96 -3.08
CA ILE A 112 5.30 6.92 -3.45
C ILE A 112 4.06 7.58 -4.01
N LEU A 113 3.65 7.17 -5.20
CA LEU A 113 2.48 7.70 -5.89
C LEU A 113 1.57 6.55 -6.32
N THR A 114 0.31 6.86 -6.60
CA THR A 114 -0.54 5.92 -7.34
C THR A 114 -0.15 5.95 -8.81
N ASP A 115 -0.52 4.92 -9.56
CA ASP A 115 -0.30 4.88 -11.00
C ASP A 115 -0.92 6.10 -11.70
N LYS A 116 -2.10 6.52 -11.26
CA LYS A 116 -2.78 7.68 -11.82
C LYS A 116 -1.99 8.97 -11.60
N GLU A 117 -1.51 9.18 -10.37
CA GLU A 117 -0.68 10.34 -10.06
C GLU A 117 0.63 10.33 -10.84
N ALA A 118 1.27 9.17 -10.94
CA ALA A 118 2.52 9.03 -11.66
C ALA A 118 2.34 9.33 -13.16
N ARG A 119 1.23 8.87 -13.74
CA ARG A 119 0.90 9.18 -15.14
C ARG A 119 0.68 10.68 -15.34
N GLN A 120 -0.04 11.33 -14.42
CA GLN A 120 -0.29 12.78 -14.50
C GLN A 120 0.99 13.58 -14.40
N GLN A 121 1.92 13.14 -13.56
CA GLN A 121 3.21 13.82 -13.37
C GLN A 121 4.27 13.37 -14.38
N LYS A 122 3.92 12.40 -15.23
CA LYS A 122 4.81 11.88 -16.29
C LYS A 122 6.10 11.30 -15.71
N VAL A 123 5.99 10.60 -14.59
CA VAL A 123 7.11 9.90 -13.95
C VAL A 123 6.84 8.41 -13.91
N GLY A 124 7.87 7.62 -14.11
CA GLY A 124 7.82 6.17 -13.91
C GLY A 124 8.53 5.80 -12.62
N GLY A 125 8.60 4.52 -12.34
CA GLY A 125 9.30 4.04 -11.16
C GLY A 125 9.11 2.56 -10.92
N GLU A 126 9.40 2.17 -9.70
CA GLU A 126 9.25 0.78 -9.27
C GLU A 126 7.79 0.52 -8.90
N VAL A 127 7.19 -0.49 -9.53
CA VAL A 127 5.81 -0.88 -9.25
C VAL A 127 5.81 -1.78 -8.02
N LEU A 128 5.43 -1.23 -6.88
CA LEU A 128 5.54 -1.92 -5.60
C LEU A 128 4.45 -2.97 -5.39
N ALA A 129 3.20 -2.58 -5.62
CA ALA A 129 2.06 -3.43 -5.28
C ALA A 129 0.80 -2.96 -5.99
N TYR A 130 -0.19 -3.85 -6.05
CA TYR A 130 -1.55 -3.51 -6.48
C TYR A 130 -2.48 -3.61 -5.28
N VAL A 131 -3.47 -2.72 -5.21
CA VAL A 131 -4.53 -2.72 -4.20
C VAL A 131 -5.86 -2.49 -4.92
N TRP A 132 -6.84 -3.32 -4.60
CA TRP A 132 -8.17 -3.15 -5.21
C TRP A 132 -9.28 -3.62 -4.27
#